data_691e972a92d779fe2ce9b49aa223a916
#
_entry.id   691e972a92d779fe2ce9b49aa223a916
#
_cell.length_a   1.000
_cell.length_b   1.000
_cell.length_c   1.000
_cell.angle_alpha   90.00
_cell.angle_beta   90.00
_cell.angle_gamma   90.00
#
_symmetry.space_group_name_H-M   'P 1'
#
loop_
_entity.id
_entity.type
_entity.pdbx_description
1 polymer ?
#
loop_
_entity_poly.entity_id
_entity_poly.type
_entity_poly.pdbx_seq_one_letter_code
_entity_poly.pdbx_strand_id
1 'polypeptide(L)'
;HPEVVTSLPVGRDLQPQPPRADQIRMVHHGVAGRSRKTEIMLEMMDHVDQRFTLDLMLVVRDVKYWNKIVSMAKKRRNVRIVPPVPMQEIILQTNQYDIGLFLVPPTNFNLEYTLPNKLFEFIQARLVVAIGPSIEMSKIVRQFDCGVISKDFDPRSLAHELNQLTVERIVELKEHSHEAARQLN
;
A
#
# COMPACT_ATOMS: atom_id res chain seq x y z
N HIS A 1 20.18 19.18 -16.41
CA HIS A 1 19.62 18.24 -15.42
C HIS A 1 18.71 17.25 -16.15
N PRO A 2 18.80 15.94 -15.91
CA PRO A 2 17.85 15.01 -16.47
C PRO A 2 16.46 15.29 -15.86
N GLU A 3 15.46 15.50 -16.72
CA GLU A 3 14.08 15.57 -16.27
C GLU A 3 13.62 14.17 -15.84
N VAL A 4 13.10 14.07 -14.62
CA VAL A 4 12.49 12.84 -14.13
C VAL A 4 11.08 12.77 -14.71
N VAL A 5 10.90 11.94 -15.74
CA VAL A 5 9.57 11.66 -16.30
C VAL A 5 8.88 10.64 -15.39
N THR A 6 7.94 11.09 -14.58
CA THR A 6 7.06 10.23 -13.81
C THR A 6 5.82 9.91 -14.63
N SER A 7 5.53 8.61 -14.82
CA SER A 7 4.25 8.18 -15.38
C SER A 7 3.19 8.27 -14.29
N LEU A 8 2.49 9.40 -14.24
CA LEU A 8 1.39 9.59 -13.28
C LEU A 8 0.11 8.94 -13.82
N PRO A 9 -0.71 8.32 -12.97
CA PRO A 9 -2.01 7.82 -13.38
C PRO A 9 -2.96 8.98 -13.68
N VAL A 10 -3.88 8.76 -14.60
CA VAL A 10 -4.92 9.76 -14.94
C VAL A 10 -5.75 10.07 -13.70
N GLY A 11 -5.85 11.34 -13.35
CA GLY A 11 -6.64 11.82 -12.22
C GLY A 11 -8.09 11.37 -12.29
N ARG A 12 -8.64 10.93 -11.15
CA ARG A 12 -10.04 10.53 -10.99
C ARG A 12 -10.73 11.47 -10.02
N ASP A 13 -11.97 11.86 -10.33
CA ASP A 13 -12.81 12.62 -9.39
C ASP A 13 -13.40 11.66 -8.36
N LEU A 14 -12.59 11.34 -7.35
CA LEU A 14 -12.95 10.47 -6.24
C LEU A 14 -12.87 11.23 -4.93
N GLN A 15 -13.71 10.82 -3.97
CA GLN A 15 -13.68 11.31 -2.60
C GLN A 15 -13.08 10.25 -1.67
N PRO A 16 -12.39 10.64 -0.58
CA PRO A 16 -11.97 9.71 0.45
C PRO A 16 -13.20 9.02 1.05
N GLN A 17 -13.16 7.70 1.19
CA GLN A 17 -14.20 6.96 1.89
C GLN A 17 -13.90 6.95 3.39
N PRO A 18 -14.89 7.18 4.27
CA PRO A 18 -14.66 7.19 5.71
C PRO A 18 -14.25 5.79 6.20
N PRO A 19 -13.20 5.67 7.03
CA PRO A 19 -12.83 4.40 7.63
C PRO A 19 -13.85 3.99 8.71
N ARG A 20 -13.95 2.69 8.96
CA ARG A 20 -14.73 2.17 10.08
C ARG A 20 -13.81 1.96 11.29
N ALA A 21 -14.28 2.32 12.48
CA ALA A 21 -13.48 2.19 13.69
C ALA A 21 -13.14 0.72 14.05
N ASP A 22 -14.06 -0.19 13.73
CA ASP A 22 -13.96 -1.62 14.02
C ASP A 22 -13.22 -2.41 12.94
N GLN A 23 -13.01 -1.82 11.75
CA GLN A 23 -12.37 -2.50 10.63
C GLN A 23 -11.65 -1.53 9.70
N ILE A 24 -10.33 -1.49 9.77
CA ILE A 24 -9.47 -0.75 8.86
C ILE A 24 -9.01 -1.69 7.75
N ARG A 25 -9.39 -1.38 6.52
CA ARG A 25 -9.13 -2.24 5.36
C ARG A 25 -7.88 -1.79 4.62
N MET A 26 -6.89 -2.67 4.57
CA MET A 26 -5.67 -2.46 3.79
C MET A 26 -5.72 -3.23 2.48
N VAL A 27 -5.05 -2.73 1.47
CA VAL A 27 -4.88 -3.41 0.18
C VAL A 27 -3.43 -3.38 -0.28
N HIS A 28 -2.98 -4.51 -0.83
CA HIS A 28 -1.77 -4.57 -1.63
C HIS A 28 -2.11 -5.18 -2.99
N HIS A 29 -1.83 -4.47 -4.08
CA HIS A 29 -2.07 -4.97 -5.43
C HIS A 29 -0.78 -5.08 -6.24
N GLY A 30 -0.81 -5.82 -7.34
CA GLY A 30 0.29 -5.93 -8.29
C GLY A 30 0.64 -7.37 -8.66
N VAL A 31 1.92 -7.65 -8.89
CA VAL A 31 2.39 -8.96 -9.35
C VAL A 31 2.89 -9.80 -8.17
N ALA A 32 2.41 -11.04 -8.08
CA ALA A 32 2.96 -12.07 -7.19
C ALA A 32 4.30 -12.57 -7.75
N GLY A 33 5.40 -12.00 -7.26
CA GLY A 33 6.76 -12.36 -7.68
C GLY A 33 7.74 -12.29 -6.52
N ARG A 34 8.79 -13.13 -6.56
CA ARG A 34 9.78 -13.28 -5.48
C ARG A 34 10.47 -11.97 -5.10
N SER A 35 10.73 -11.10 -6.08
CA SER A 35 11.35 -9.78 -5.84
C SER A 35 10.43 -8.82 -5.06
N ARG A 36 9.13 -9.11 -4.99
CA ARG A 36 8.15 -8.27 -4.30
C ARG A 36 8.00 -8.60 -2.82
N LYS A 37 8.58 -9.72 -2.35
CA LYS A 37 8.65 -10.09 -0.93
C LYS A 37 7.29 -9.97 -0.20
N THR A 38 6.19 -10.38 -0.86
CA THR A 38 4.83 -10.28 -0.30
C THR A 38 4.70 -10.98 1.06
N GLU A 39 5.54 -11.99 1.32
CA GLU A 39 5.62 -12.67 2.62
C GLU A 39 5.89 -11.72 3.79
N ILE A 40 6.67 -10.64 3.59
CA ILE A 40 6.96 -9.65 4.65
C ILE A 40 5.68 -8.91 5.07
N MET A 41 4.82 -8.59 4.11
CA MET A 41 3.52 -7.98 4.43
C MET A 41 2.59 -8.95 5.14
N LEU A 42 2.66 -10.24 4.81
CA LEU A 42 1.91 -11.28 5.54
C LEU A 42 2.44 -11.45 6.98
N GLU A 43 3.76 -11.41 7.19
CA GLU A 43 4.37 -11.44 8.52
C GLU A 43 3.99 -10.20 9.34
N MET A 44 3.91 -9.02 8.71
CA MET A 44 3.44 -7.80 9.36
C MET A 44 2.02 -7.97 9.93
N MET A 45 1.14 -8.70 9.24
CA MET A 45 -0.24 -8.96 9.69
C MET A 45 -0.31 -9.80 10.99
N ASP A 46 0.75 -10.45 11.39
CA ASP A 46 0.83 -11.16 12.67
C ASP A 46 1.08 -10.21 13.87
N HIS A 47 1.39 -8.92 13.59
CA HIS A 47 1.78 -7.91 14.59
C HIS A 47 0.86 -6.69 14.62
N VAL A 48 -0.12 -6.60 13.72
CA VAL A 48 -1.11 -5.51 13.75
C VAL A 48 -2.31 -5.85 14.63
N ASP A 49 -3.00 -4.83 15.12
CA ASP A 49 -4.23 -4.97 15.88
C ASP A 49 -5.32 -5.68 15.08
N GLN A 50 -6.27 -6.32 15.78
CA GLN A 50 -7.35 -7.11 15.17
C GLN A 50 -8.28 -6.30 14.24
N ARG A 51 -8.31 -4.96 14.37
CA ARG A 51 -9.10 -4.09 13.49
C ARG A 51 -8.55 -3.99 12.07
N PHE A 52 -7.28 -4.36 11.84
CA PHE A 52 -6.67 -4.32 10.50
C PHE A 52 -6.92 -5.61 9.72
N THR A 53 -7.36 -5.45 8.50
CA THR A 53 -7.48 -6.55 7.51
C THR A 53 -6.70 -6.22 6.25
N LEU A 54 -6.15 -7.23 5.58
CA LEU A 54 -5.38 -7.07 4.35
C LEU A 54 -6.00 -7.89 3.21
N ASP A 55 -6.31 -7.22 2.12
CA ASP A 55 -6.66 -7.84 0.85
C ASP A 55 -5.45 -7.84 -0.09
N LEU A 56 -5.09 -9.02 -0.58
CA LEU A 56 -4.05 -9.21 -1.60
C LEU A 56 -4.70 -9.35 -2.97
N MET A 57 -4.54 -8.34 -3.82
CA MET A 57 -5.06 -8.27 -5.19
C MET A 57 -3.89 -8.50 -6.17
N LEU A 58 -3.51 -9.76 -6.40
CA LEU A 58 -2.26 -10.10 -7.07
C LEU A 58 -2.46 -10.85 -8.40
N VAL A 59 -1.72 -10.41 -9.43
CA VAL A 59 -1.60 -11.13 -10.70
C VAL A 59 -0.51 -12.19 -10.57
N VAL A 60 -0.85 -13.42 -10.87
CA VAL A 60 0.06 -14.57 -10.75
C VAL A 60 1.00 -14.63 -11.97
N ARG A 61 2.31 -14.59 -11.72
CA ARG A 61 3.36 -14.85 -12.73
C ARG A 61 4.28 -16.01 -12.36
N ASP A 62 4.51 -16.24 -11.07
CA ASP A 62 5.27 -17.38 -10.53
C ASP A 62 4.31 -18.23 -9.70
N VAL A 63 3.85 -19.34 -10.26
CA VAL A 63 2.88 -20.26 -9.60
C VAL A 63 3.47 -20.86 -8.32
N LYS A 64 4.77 -21.17 -8.29
CA LYS A 64 5.41 -21.74 -7.10
C LYS A 64 5.46 -20.74 -5.96
N TYR A 65 5.79 -19.49 -6.27
CA TYR A 65 5.75 -18.41 -5.29
C TYR A 65 4.32 -18.10 -4.84
N TRP A 66 3.39 -18.05 -5.79
CA TRP A 66 1.96 -17.87 -5.50
C TRP A 66 1.42 -18.89 -4.50
N ASN A 67 1.71 -20.18 -4.70
CA ASN A 67 1.27 -21.24 -3.79
C ASN A 67 1.83 -21.04 -2.37
N LYS A 68 3.07 -20.54 -2.24
CA LYS A 68 3.64 -20.13 -0.95
C LYS A 68 2.80 -19.02 -0.31
N ILE A 69 2.51 -17.93 -1.06
CA ILE A 69 1.71 -16.81 -0.56
C ILE A 69 0.31 -17.24 -0.15
N VAL A 70 -0.37 -18.06 -0.97
CA VAL A 70 -1.69 -18.61 -0.65
C VAL A 70 -1.65 -19.42 0.66
N SER A 71 -0.65 -20.30 0.82
CA SER A 71 -0.47 -21.10 2.04
C SER A 71 -0.24 -20.23 3.27
N MET A 72 0.51 -19.16 3.16
CA MET A 72 0.75 -18.21 4.26
C MET A 72 -0.51 -17.40 4.59
N ALA A 73 -1.23 -16.92 3.57
CA ALA A 73 -2.45 -16.14 3.75
C ALA A 73 -3.55 -16.96 4.44
N LYS A 74 -3.74 -18.23 4.06
CA LYS A 74 -4.73 -19.13 4.67
C LYS A 74 -4.56 -19.35 6.19
N LYS A 75 -3.37 -19.11 6.72
CA LYS A 75 -3.10 -19.22 8.17
C LYS A 75 -3.56 -17.99 8.96
N ARG A 76 -4.00 -16.92 8.29
CA ARG A 76 -4.31 -15.60 8.87
C ARG A 76 -5.77 -15.25 8.59
N ARG A 77 -6.56 -15.05 9.66
CA ARG A 77 -7.98 -14.70 9.54
C ARG A 77 -8.21 -13.29 9.02
N ASN A 78 -7.23 -12.41 9.22
CA ASN A 78 -7.25 -11.01 8.82
C ASN A 78 -6.63 -10.75 7.43
N VAL A 79 -6.34 -11.82 6.66
CA VAL A 79 -5.81 -11.72 5.28
C VAL A 79 -6.74 -12.43 4.31
N ARG A 80 -7.06 -11.78 3.20
CA ARG A 80 -7.84 -12.35 2.10
C ARG A 80 -7.08 -12.22 0.79
N ILE A 81 -7.30 -13.15 -0.10
CA ILE A 81 -6.88 -13.07 -1.49
C ILE A 81 -8.11 -12.70 -2.31
N VAL A 82 -8.03 -11.60 -3.03
CA VAL A 82 -9.11 -11.11 -3.88
C VAL A 82 -8.69 -11.15 -5.36
N PRO A 83 -9.63 -11.33 -6.29
CA PRO A 83 -9.31 -11.32 -7.71
C PRO A 83 -8.62 -10.02 -8.14
N PRO A 84 -7.59 -10.07 -9.01
CA PRO A 84 -7.04 -8.88 -9.62
C PRO A 84 -8.06 -8.23 -10.56
N VAL A 85 -7.99 -6.91 -10.68
CA VAL A 85 -8.80 -6.13 -11.62
C VAL A 85 -7.93 -5.57 -12.75
N PRO A 86 -8.52 -5.18 -13.88
CA PRO A 86 -7.81 -4.45 -14.94
C PRO A 86 -7.14 -3.19 -14.41
N MET A 87 -5.99 -2.82 -14.98
CA MET A 87 -5.19 -1.68 -14.51
C MET A 87 -6.01 -0.38 -14.46
N GLN A 88 -6.92 -0.17 -15.41
CA GLN A 88 -7.78 1.02 -15.46
C GLN A 88 -8.80 1.11 -14.32
N GLU A 89 -9.09 -0.01 -13.67
CA GLU A 89 -10.06 -0.11 -12.58
C GLU A 89 -9.40 -0.10 -11.19
N ILE A 90 -8.06 -0.24 -11.10
CA ILE A 90 -7.34 -0.35 -9.83
C ILE A 90 -7.69 0.81 -8.90
N ILE A 91 -7.59 2.05 -9.36
CA ILE A 91 -7.85 3.25 -8.56
C ILE A 91 -9.28 3.26 -8.03
N LEU A 92 -10.26 2.98 -8.90
CA LEU A 92 -11.67 2.95 -8.52
C LEU A 92 -11.96 1.83 -7.53
N GLN A 93 -11.44 0.63 -7.79
CA GLN A 93 -11.66 -0.54 -6.92
C GLN A 93 -10.94 -0.42 -5.58
N THR A 94 -9.77 0.24 -5.55
CA THR A 94 -9.04 0.41 -4.30
C THR A 94 -9.53 1.60 -3.46
N ASN A 95 -10.27 2.55 -4.00
CA ASN A 95 -10.85 3.68 -3.25
C ASN A 95 -11.73 3.25 -2.05
N GLN A 96 -12.32 2.05 -2.10
CA GLN A 96 -13.08 1.50 -0.98
C GLN A 96 -12.24 1.07 0.24
N TYR A 97 -10.91 1.02 0.12
CA TYR A 97 -10.01 0.69 1.21
C TYR A 97 -9.57 1.94 1.98
N ASP A 98 -8.86 1.71 3.08
CA ASP A 98 -8.37 2.79 3.94
C ASP A 98 -6.88 3.03 3.75
N ILE A 99 -6.10 1.94 3.58
CA ILE A 99 -4.64 1.99 3.52
C ILE A 99 -4.13 1.19 2.31
N GLY A 100 -3.26 1.81 1.52
CA GLY A 100 -2.45 1.16 0.51
C GLY A 100 -1.12 0.70 1.10
N LEU A 101 -0.85 -0.60 1.09
CA LEU A 101 0.31 -1.20 1.73
C LEU A 101 1.41 -1.54 0.72
N PHE A 102 2.65 -1.06 0.96
CA PHE A 102 3.82 -1.40 0.17
C PHE A 102 5.08 -1.52 1.04
N LEU A 103 5.32 -2.70 1.59
CA LEU A 103 6.52 -3.01 2.36
C LEU A 103 7.42 -3.96 1.54
N VAL A 104 8.26 -3.39 0.68
CA VAL A 104 9.17 -4.15 -0.20
C VAL A 104 10.60 -3.67 0.03
N PRO A 105 11.44 -4.47 0.71
CA PRO A 105 12.84 -4.14 0.89
C PRO A 105 13.55 -4.01 -0.47
N PRO A 106 14.42 -3.01 -0.66
CA PRO A 106 15.21 -2.90 -1.88
C PRO A 106 16.19 -4.08 -1.95
N THR A 107 16.11 -4.86 -3.01
CA THR A 107 17.05 -5.97 -3.28
C THR A 107 18.12 -5.58 -4.31
N ASN A 108 17.99 -4.39 -4.89
CA ASN A 108 18.93 -3.80 -5.83
C ASN A 108 18.75 -2.27 -5.87
N PHE A 109 19.71 -1.58 -6.48
CA PHE A 109 19.72 -0.12 -6.63
C PHE A 109 18.43 0.44 -7.25
N ASN A 110 17.88 -0.22 -8.26
CA ASN A 110 16.65 0.27 -8.90
C ASN A 110 15.44 0.23 -7.95
N LEU A 111 15.35 -0.76 -7.06
CA LEU A 111 14.27 -0.84 -6.07
C LEU A 111 14.44 0.18 -4.94
N GLU A 112 15.68 0.58 -4.64
CA GLU A 112 15.99 1.58 -3.62
C GLU A 112 15.50 2.97 -4.01
N TYR A 113 15.65 3.33 -5.30
CA TYR A 113 15.28 4.65 -5.83
C TYR A 113 14.01 4.63 -6.69
N THR A 114 13.23 3.56 -6.63
CA THR A 114 12.04 3.46 -7.46
C THR A 114 10.90 4.31 -6.95
N LEU A 115 10.19 4.93 -7.89
CA LEU A 115 8.85 5.50 -7.69
C LEU A 115 7.84 4.59 -8.42
N PRO A 116 7.31 3.56 -7.75
CA PRO A 116 6.38 2.64 -8.39
C PRO A 116 5.03 3.32 -8.64
N ASN A 117 4.38 3.00 -9.77
CA ASN A 117 3.02 3.49 -10.08
C ASN A 117 2.05 3.27 -8.91
N LYS A 118 2.24 2.20 -8.17
CA LYS A 118 1.44 1.82 -7.01
C LYS A 118 1.34 2.92 -5.93
N LEU A 119 2.42 3.68 -5.70
CA LEU A 119 2.38 4.82 -4.79
C LEU A 119 1.33 5.84 -5.24
N PHE A 120 1.39 6.21 -6.53
CA PHE A 120 0.47 7.18 -7.11
C PHE A 120 -0.94 6.62 -7.24
N GLU A 121 -1.09 5.32 -7.54
CA GLU A 121 -2.39 4.65 -7.57
C GLU A 121 -3.07 4.67 -6.19
N PHE A 122 -2.33 4.47 -5.08
CA PHE A 122 -2.85 4.61 -3.72
C PHE A 122 -3.28 6.06 -3.42
N ILE A 123 -2.45 7.04 -3.77
CA ILE A 123 -2.77 8.47 -3.59
C ILE A 123 -4.01 8.82 -4.42
N GLN A 124 -4.07 8.41 -5.70
CA GLN A 124 -5.24 8.66 -6.57
C GLN A 124 -6.50 7.92 -6.08
N ALA A 125 -6.36 6.83 -5.36
CA ALA A 125 -7.47 6.13 -4.70
C ALA A 125 -7.82 6.74 -3.31
N ARG A 126 -7.17 7.82 -2.88
CA ARG A 126 -7.43 8.51 -1.59
C ARG A 126 -7.13 7.64 -0.37
N LEU A 127 -6.12 6.78 -0.47
CA LEU A 127 -5.70 5.90 0.63
C LEU A 127 -4.59 6.53 1.46
N VAL A 128 -4.52 6.15 2.72
CA VAL A 128 -3.30 6.30 3.51
C VAL A 128 -2.21 5.43 2.90
N VAL A 129 -1.03 5.95 2.69
CA VAL A 129 0.10 5.20 2.14
C VAL A 129 0.95 4.62 3.26
N ALA A 130 1.05 3.29 3.37
CA ALA A 130 1.88 2.61 4.37
C ALA A 130 3.08 1.94 3.69
N ILE A 131 4.29 2.42 3.99
CA ILE A 131 5.53 2.00 3.32
C ILE A 131 6.69 1.77 4.28
N GLY A 132 7.70 1.01 3.80
CA GLY A 132 9.04 1.02 4.36
C GLY A 132 9.82 2.30 3.98
N PRO A 133 11.05 2.51 4.53
CA PRO A 133 11.82 3.74 4.35
C PRO A 133 12.51 3.81 2.97
N SER A 134 11.74 3.64 1.89
CA SER A 134 12.19 3.84 0.52
C SER A 134 12.48 5.33 0.27
N ILE A 135 13.63 5.65 -0.32
CA ILE A 135 14.14 7.03 -0.41
C ILE A 135 13.14 7.93 -1.15
N GLU A 136 12.77 7.57 -2.37
CA GLU A 136 11.93 8.45 -3.19
C GLU A 136 10.45 8.44 -2.77
N MET A 137 9.90 7.28 -2.41
CA MET A 137 8.52 7.21 -1.91
C MET A 137 8.36 8.00 -0.60
N SER A 138 9.35 7.91 0.30
CA SER A 138 9.32 8.63 1.57
C SER A 138 9.29 10.14 1.41
N LYS A 139 9.94 10.69 0.36
CA LYS A 139 9.88 12.14 0.04
C LYS A 139 8.45 12.56 -0.26
N ILE A 140 7.76 11.81 -1.13
CA ILE A 140 6.36 12.09 -1.51
C ILE A 140 5.44 11.97 -0.29
N VAL A 141 5.53 10.86 0.46
CA VAL A 141 4.67 10.63 1.62
C VAL A 141 4.86 11.71 2.69
N ARG A 142 6.11 12.16 2.95
CA ARG A 142 6.37 13.26 3.89
C ARG A 142 5.93 14.62 3.36
N GLN A 143 6.17 14.90 2.08
CA GLN A 143 5.78 16.17 1.45
C GLN A 143 4.29 16.45 1.57
N PHE A 144 3.48 15.41 1.39
CA PHE A 144 2.02 15.54 1.43
C PHE A 144 1.41 15.09 2.76
N ASP A 145 2.22 14.58 3.69
CA ASP A 145 1.75 13.99 4.96
C ASP A 145 0.58 13.00 4.73
N CYS A 146 0.70 12.14 3.71
CA CYS A 146 -0.38 11.27 3.24
C CYS A 146 -0.23 9.80 3.66
N GLY A 147 0.61 9.51 4.66
CA GLY A 147 0.84 8.13 5.05
C GLY A 147 1.77 7.95 6.23
N VAL A 148 2.18 6.70 6.45
CA VAL A 148 3.13 6.28 7.49
C VAL A 148 4.34 5.59 6.87
N ILE A 149 5.50 5.82 7.46
CA ILE A 149 6.78 5.28 7.02
C ILE A 149 7.43 4.60 8.21
N SER A 150 7.67 3.29 8.10
CA SER A 150 8.41 2.58 9.16
C SER A 150 9.89 2.99 9.19
N LYS A 151 10.54 2.79 10.33
CA LYS A 151 11.97 3.10 10.50
C LYS A 151 12.89 2.22 9.66
N ASP A 152 12.46 0.99 9.38
CA ASP A 152 13.17 -0.02 8.61
C ASP A 152 12.15 -0.94 7.88
N PHE A 153 12.64 -1.97 7.17
CA PHE A 153 11.79 -2.93 6.47
C PHE A 153 11.40 -4.15 7.32
N ASP A 154 11.61 -4.11 8.64
CA ASP A 154 11.10 -5.15 9.53
C ASP A 154 9.56 -5.08 9.58
N PRO A 155 8.85 -6.21 9.42
CA PRO A 155 7.38 -6.26 9.51
C PRO A 155 6.83 -5.65 10.80
N ARG A 156 7.53 -5.83 11.92
CA ARG A 156 7.12 -5.30 13.24
C ARG A 156 7.18 -3.78 13.30
N SER A 157 8.15 -3.19 12.58
CA SER A 157 8.32 -1.73 12.57
C SER A 157 7.12 -1.05 11.89
N LEU A 158 6.66 -1.56 10.74
CA LEU A 158 5.48 -1.00 10.09
C LEU A 158 4.20 -1.32 10.85
N ALA A 159 4.08 -2.52 11.43
CA ALA A 159 2.95 -2.86 12.29
C ALA A 159 2.85 -1.91 13.49
N HIS A 160 3.98 -1.52 14.09
CA HIS A 160 4.00 -0.54 15.18
C HIS A 160 3.41 0.81 14.74
N GLU A 161 3.85 1.35 13.60
CA GLU A 161 3.31 2.61 13.06
C GLU A 161 1.80 2.52 12.78
N LEU A 162 1.35 1.42 12.18
CA LEU A 162 -0.07 1.18 11.90
C LEU A 162 -0.91 1.13 13.18
N ASN A 163 -0.43 0.46 14.22
CA ASN A 163 -1.15 0.32 15.50
C ASN A 163 -1.30 1.66 16.25
N GLN A 164 -0.43 2.64 15.99
CA GLN A 164 -0.56 3.99 16.54
C GLN A 164 -1.62 4.85 15.84
N LEU A 165 -2.10 4.46 14.65
CA LEU A 165 -3.08 5.24 13.92
C LEU A 165 -4.44 5.22 14.63
N THR A 166 -4.97 6.39 14.97
CA THR A 166 -6.38 6.53 15.36
C THR A 166 -7.26 6.66 14.10
N VAL A 167 -8.56 6.49 14.26
CA VAL A 167 -9.52 6.68 13.15
C VAL A 167 -9.46 8.10 12.61
N GLU A 168 -9.36 9.08 13.51
CA GLU A 168 -9.26 10.51 13.17
C GLU A 168 -8.00 10.78 12.34
N ARG A 169 -6.86 10.18 12.73
CA ARG A 169 -5.62 10.33 11.96
C ARG A 169 -5.71 9.66 10.59
N ILE A 170 -6.38 8.52 10.46
CA ILE A 170 -6.63 7.88 9.15
C ILE A 170 -7.48 8.81 8.27
N VAL A 171 -8.53 9.42 8.81
CA VAL A 171 -9.36 10.40 8.05
C VAL A 171 -8.49 11.56 7.56
N GLU A 172 -7.72 12.17 8.44
CA GLU A 172 -6.81 13.28 8.09
C GLU A 172 -5.82 12.89 6.98
N LEU A 173 -5.15 11.76 7.10
CA LEU A 173 -4.20 11.27 6.09
C LEU A 173 -4.88 10.97 4.74
N LYS A 174 -6.13 10.51 4.75
CA LYS A 174 -6.91 10.29 3.51
C LYS A 174 -7.28 11.62 2.85
N GLU A 175 -7.58 12.68 3.61
CA GLU A 175 -7.79 14.03 3.09
C GLU A 175 -6.49 14.60 2.50
N HIS A 176 -5.35 14.38 3.16
CA HIS A 176 -4.05 14.76 2.61
C HIS A 176 -3.73 14.00 1.30
N SER A 177 -4.08 12.71 1.21
CA SER A 177 -4.00 11.96 -0.07
C SER A 177 -4.92 12.55 -1.13
N HIS A 178 -6.10 13.06 -0.75
CA HIS A 178 -7.01 13.72 -1.68
C HIS A 178 -6.40 15.01 -2.25
N GLU A 179 -5.80 15.85 -1.40
CA GLU A 179 -5.08 17.05 -1.86
C GLU A 179 -3.84 16.71 -2.70
N ALA A 180 -3.06 15.70 -2.28
CA ALA A 180 -1.91 15.21 -3.06
C ALA A 180 -2.33 14.72 -4.45
N ALA A 181 -3.44 14.00 -4.55
CA ALA A 181 -3.96 13.48 -5.81
C ALA A 181 -4.35 14.55 -6.82
N ARG A 182 -4.73 15.75 -6.36
CA ARG A 182 -5.04 16.91 -7.23
C ARG A 182 -3.76 17.54 -7.82
N GLN A 183 -2.63 17.36 -7.14
CA GLN A 183 -1.33 17.93 -7.55
C GLN A 183 -0.50 16.93 -8.36
N LEU A 184 -0.75 15.63 -8.17
CA LEU A 184 0.00 14.50 -8.76
C LEU A 184 -0.83 13.78 -9.85
N ASN A 185 -1.35 14.51 -10.82
CA ASN A 185 -2.15 13.95 -11.92
C ASN A 185 -1.61 14.41 -13.29
#